data_6170a76f38c441047e3658952f2dac6b
#
_entry.id   6170a76f38c441047e3658952f2dac6b
#
_cell.length_a   1.000
_cell.length_b   1.000
_cell.length_c   1.000
_cell.angle_alpha   90.00
_cell.angle_beta   90.00
_cell.angle_gamma   90.00
#
_symmetry.space_group_name_H-M   'P 1'
#
loop_
_entity.id
_entity.type
_entity.pdbx_description
1 polymer ?
#
loop_
_entity_poly.entity_id
_entity_poly.type
_entity_poly.pdbx_seq_one_letter_code
_entity_poly.pdbx_strand_id
1 'polypeptide(L)'
;VVCIALLPTSLFTTQKVARVIYDRVSINAVSINNILCNSPEIRESLEKQNKMPEDSVDSFMAAFVNDVDHSDEAGVAIYDKNRHLRVLYNPGKLTDFEHSARNLVDKYEGRNNISYKENYAIPNKAIGFVKDDNKKTIGYVVTGYSDEIVNNSTIDAVLFLLSMTLLGLIVGIWGAIYLAQRIKRVLFGYEPEEIARMLQERDVILNSVREGIININSNGCITLVNSEAQLLLKQAGIEGVNELFGKSAKDVLKRVPLDDIIKEGKTLVDASVK
;
A
#
# COMPACT_ATOMS: atom_id res chain seq x y z
N VAL A 1 -6.25 -4.69 13.82
CA VAL A 1 -6.44 -3.41 13.09
C VAL A 1 -5.66 -3.41 11.80
N VAL A 2 -4.34 -3.71 11.79
CA VAL A 2 -3.49 -3.70 10.58
C VAL A 2 -4.01 -4.67 9.50
N CYS A 3 -4.37 -5.90 9.87
CA CYS A 3 -4.90 -6.90 8.93
C CYS A 3 -6.24 -6.48 8.30
N ILE A 4 -7.10 -5.76 9.03
CA ILE A 4 -8.40 -5.28 8.53
C ILE A 4 -8.22 -4.18 7.48
N ALA A 5 -7.16 -3.37 7.59
CA ALA A 5 -6.87 -2.32 6.62
C ALA A 5 -6.17 -2.82 5.35
N LEU A 6 -5.39 -3.91 5.43
CA LEU A 6 -4.63 -4.43 4.28
C LEU A 6 -5.52 -5.11 3.23
N LEU A 7 -6.58 -5.80 3.61
CA LEU A 7 -7.48 -6.49 2.67
C LEU A 7 -8.24 -5.54 1.73
N PRO A 8 -8.89 -4.47 2.21
CA PRO A 8 -9.56 -3.52 1.31
C PRO A 8 -8.57 -2.77 0.41
N THR A 9 -7.38 -2.42 0.94
CA THR A 9 -6.37 -1.71 0.15
C THR A 9 -5.79 -2.58 -0.96
N SER A 10 -5.56 -3.87 -0.73
CA SER A 10 -5.09 -4.80 -1.75
C SER A 10 -6.14 -4.99 -2.84
N LEU A 11 -7.42 -5.16 -2.48
CA LEU A 11 -8.52 -5.31 -3.43
C LEU A 11 -8.68 -4.05 -4.32
N PHE A 12 -8.63 -2.88 -3.71
CA PHE A 12 -8.71 -1.59 -4.42
C PHE A 12 -7.52 -1.40 -5.37
N THR A 13 -6.32 -1.76 -4.93
CA THR A 13 -5.09 -1.69 -5.74
C THR A 13 -5.18 -2.63 -6.93
N THR A 14 -5.66 -3.86 -6.73
CA THR A 14 -5.87 -4.85 -7.79
C THR A 14 -6.81 -4.34 -8.88
N GLN A 15 -7.96 -3.75 -8.50
CA GLN A 15 -8.90 -3.16 -9.46
C GLN A 15 -8.29 -1.97 -10.22
N LYS A 16 -7.49 -1.14 -9.55
CA LYS A 16 -6.78 -0.04 -10.20
C LYS A 16 -5.73 -0.53 -11.20
N VAL A 17 -4.95 -1.54 -10.83
CA VAL A 17 -3.92 -2.12 -11.72
C VAL A 17 -4.56 -2.71 -12.97
N ALA A 18 -5.61 -3.50 -12.82
CA ALA A 18 -6.36 -4.04 -13.96
C ALA A 18 -6.82 -2.90 -14.90
N ARG A 19 -7.44 -1.85 -14.35
CA ARG A 19 -7.89 -0.70 -15.15
C ARG A 19 -6.73 -0.01 -15.89
N VAL A 20 -5.61 0.20 -15.22
CA VAL A 20 -4.42 0.84 -15.83
C VAL A 20 -3.86 0.00 -16.97
N ILE A 21 -3.84 -1.33 -16.85
CA ILE A 21 -3.40 -2.24 -17.93
C ILE A 21 -4.34 -2.11 -19.13
N TYR A 22 -5.67 -2.20 -18.91
CA TYR A 22 -6.66 -2.04 -19.97
C TYR A 22 -6.57 -0.67 -20.65
N ASP A 23 -6.43 0.41 -19.88
CA ASP A 23 -6.29 1.76 -20.42
C ASP A 23 -5.02 1.90 -21.27
N ARG A 24 -3.89 1.34 -20.82
CA ARG A 24 -2.61 1.38 -21.53
C ARG A 24 -2.67 0.64 -22.86
N VAL A 25 -3.25 -0.58 -22.84
CA VAL A 25 -3.43 -1.39 -24.05
C VAL A 25 -4.34 -0.68 -25.06
N SER A 26 -5.42 -0.06 -24.58
CA SER A 26 -6.34 0.70 -25.44
C SER A 26 -5.66 1.94 -26.05
N ILE A 27 -4.83 2.66 -25.28
CA ILE A 27 -4.06 3.80 -25.78
C ILE A 27 -3.09 3.34 -26.88
N ASN A 28 -2.38 2.23 -26.67
CA ASN A 28 -1.45 1.68 -27.65
C ASN A 28 -2.18 1.28 -28.93
N ALA A 29 -3.32 0.59 -28.84
CA ALA A 29 -4.14 0.23 -29.97
C ALA A 29 -4.57 1.46 -30.79
N VAL A 30 -4.99 2.54 -30.12
CA VAL A 30 -5.36 3.81 -30.78
C VAL A 30 -4.15 4.47 -31.42
N SER A 31 -2.99 4.44 -30.81
CA SER A 31 -1.76 5.03 -31.35
C SER A 31 -1.33 4.34 -32.62
N ILE A 32 -1.27 3.01 -32.63
CA ILE A 32 -0.97 2.20 -33.83
C ILE A 32 -2.02 2.48 -34.91
N ASN A 33 -3.29 2.51 -34.55
CA ASN A 33 -4.38 2.77 -35.49
C ASN A 33 -4.24 4.12 -36.16
N ASN A 34 -3.97 5.19 -35.43
CA ASN A 34 -3.80 6.53 -35.98
C ASN A 34 -2.65 6.62 -36.97
N ILE A 35 -1.55 5.93 -36.70
CA ILE A 35 -0.40 5.94 -37.60
C ILE A 35 -0.73 5.20 -38.91
N LEU A 36 -1.34 4.02 -38.78
CA LEU A 36 -1.77 3.24 -39.92
C LEU A 36 -2.79 3.99 -40.78
N CYS A 37 -3.77 4.66 -40.16
CA CYS A 37 -4.77 5.45 -40.92
C CYS A 37 -4.18 6.64 -41.68
N ASN A 38 -3.06 7.20 -41.20
CA ASN A 38 -2.38 8.32 -41.80
C ASN A 38 -1.22 7.92 -42.72
N SER A 39 -0.92 6.62 -42.86
CA SER A 39 0.15 6.14 -43.75
C SER A 39 -0.22 6.38 -45.20
N PRO A 40 0.66 7.05 -45.96
CA PRO A 40 0.46 7.26 -47.38
C PRO A 40 0.43 5.95 -48.17
N GLU A 41 1.18 4.93 -47.74
CA GLU A 41 1.25 3.63 -48.39
C GLU A 41 -0.08 2.87 -48.30
N ILE A 42 -0.73 2.91 -47.12
CA ILE A 42 -2.06 2.29 -46.94
C ILE A 42 -3.10 3.04 -47.77
N ARG A 43 -3.04 4.36 -47.80
CA ARG A 43 -3.93 5.20 -48.62
C ARG A 43 -3.80 4.85 -50.08
N GLU A 44 -2.59 4.87 -50.65
CA GLU A 44 -2.33 4.58 -52.06
C GLU A 44 -2.79 3.17 -52.46
N SER A 45 -2.54 2.18 -51.61
CA SER A 45 -2.99 0.79 -51.83
C SER A 45 -4.51 0.68 -51.88
N LEU A 46 -5.22 1.35 -50.96
CA LEU A 46 -6.69 1.36 -50.94
C LEU A 46 -7.30 2.11 -52.12
N GLU A 47 -6.69 3.21 -52.59
CA GLU A 47 -7.14 3.98 -53.77
C GLU A 47 -6.98 3.19 -55.07
N LYS A 48 -5.82 2.52 -55.24
CA LYS A 48 -5.52 1.76 -56.45
C LYS A 48 -6.18 0.39 -56.49
N GLN A 49 -6.88 -0.03 -55.42
CA GLN A 49 -7.47 -1.37 -55.25
C GLN A 49 -6.47 -2.52 -55.48
N ASN A 50 -5.18 -2.21 -55.38
CA ASN A 50 -4.13 -3.21 -55.49
C ASN A 50 -4.06 -4.05 -54.22
N LYS A 51 -3.68 -5.33 -54.41
CA LYS A 51 -3.40 -6.21 -53.27
C LYS A 51 -2.17 -5.64 -52.55
N MET A 52 -2.33 -5.25 -51.31
CA MET A 52 -1.22 -4.78 -50.48
C MET A 52 -0.26 -5.95 -50.30
N PRO A 53 1.04 -5.82 -50.56
CA PRO A 53 1.98 -6.89 -50.24
C PRO A 53 1.93 -7.14 -48.72
N GLU A 54 1.76 -8.39 -48.28
CA GLU A 54 1.82 -8.76 -46.86
C GLU A 54 3.12 -8.26 -46.22
N ASP A 55 4.22 -8.33 -46.96
CA ASP A 55 5.54 -7.83 -46.51
C ASP A 55 5.57 -6.34 -46.18
N SER A 56 4.68 -5.52 -46.74
CA SER A 56 4.63 -4.07 -46.46
C SER A 56 4.07 -3.78 -45.06
N VAL A 57 3.06 -4.55 -44.63
CA VAL A 57 2.50 -4.39 -43.29
C VAL A 57 3.46 -4.99 -42.26
N ASP A 58 4.07 -6.14 -42.55
CA ASP A 58 5.09 -6.75 -41.71
C ASP A 58 6.30 -5.84 -41.54
N SER A 59 6.80 -5.23 -42.62
CA SER A 59 7.92 -4.28 -42.57
C SER A 59 7.57 -3.01 -41.78
N PHE A 60 6.34 -2.52 -41.97
CA PHE A 60 5.84 -1.36 -41.21
C PHE A 60 5.67 -1.68 -39.72
N MET A 61 5.04 -2.81 -39.40
CA MET A 61 4.89 -3.26 -38.02
C MET A 61 6.24 -3.56 -37.37
N ALA A 62 7.19 -4.17 -38.10
CA ALA A 62 8.52 -4.43 -37.58
C ALA A 62 9.31 -3.14 -37.27
N ALA A 63 9.15 -2.10 -38.11
CA ALA A 63 9.73 -0.77 -37.83
C ALA A 63 9.07 -0.11 -36.59
N PHE A 64 7.82 -0.42 -36.32
CA PHE A 64 7.02 0.16 -35.26
C PHE A 64 7.17 -0.58 -33.92
N VAL A 65 7.44 -1.89 -33.98
CA VAL A 65 7.65 -2.79 -32.82
C VAL A 65 8.75 -2.29 -31.89
N ASN A 66 9.75 -1.57 -32.41
CA ASN A 66 10.83 -1.05 -31.59
C ASN A 66 10.45 0.16 -30.72
N ASP A 67 9.32 0.84 -31.00
CA ASP A 67 8.94 2.08 -30.31
C ASP A 67 7.75 1.93 -29.34
N VAL A 68 6.96 0.88 -29.47
CA VAL A 68 5.76 0.67 -28.64
C VAL A 68 5.82 -0.68 -27.94
N ASP A 69 5.76 -0.64 -26.61
CA ASP A 69 5.74 -1.81 -25.73
C ASP A 69 4.60 -2.77 -26.13
N HIS A 70 4.90 -4.06 -26.37
CA HIS A 70 3.94 -5.09 -26.80
C HIS A 70 3.29 -4.91 -28.19
N SER A 71 3.89 -4.12 -29.07
CA SER A 71 3.36 -3.94 -30.44
C SER A 71 3.42 -5.21 -31.29
N ASP A 72 4.32 -6.14 -30.98
CA ASP A 72 4.46 -7.47 -31.56
C ASP A 72 3.24 -8.39 -31.33
N GLU A 73 2.42 -8.07 -30.32
CA GLU A 73 1.21 -8.80 -29.96
C GLU A 73 -0.07 -8.20 -30.55
N ALA A 74 0.03 -7.03 -31.18
CA ALA A 74 -1.11 -6.32 -31.74
C ALA A 74 -1.57 -6.92 -33.06
N GLY A 75 -2.86 -7.23 -33.16
CA GLY A 75 -3.50 -7.57 -34.42
C GLY A 75 -3.90 -6.33 -35.20
N VAL A 76 -3.76 -6.36 -36.51
CA VAL A 76 -4.18 -5.31 -37.45
C VAL A 76 -5.01 -5.92 -38.57
N ALA A 77 -6.20 -5.35 -38.83
CA ALA A 77 -7.04 -5.71 -39.95
C ALA A 77 -7.38 -4.45 -40.79
N ILE A 78 -7.12 -4.49 -42.09
CA ILE A 78 -7.39 -3.39 -43.00
C ILE A 78 -8.49 -3.81 -43.97
N TYR A 79 -9.54 -3.01 -44.03
CA TYR A 79 -10.70 -3.22 -44.87
C TYR A 79 -10.83 -2.10 -45.89
N ASP A 80 -11.31 -2.43 -47.10
CA ASP A 80 -11.68 -1.42 -48.07
C ASP A 80 -13.04 -0.75 -47.74
N LYS A 81 -13.44 0.23 -48.60
CA LYS A 81 -14.73 0.91 -48.48
C LYS A 81 -15.94 -0.02 -48.55
N ASN A 82 -15.80 -1.19 -49.20
CA ASN A 82 -16.84 -2.22 -49.32
C ASN A 82 -16.76 -3.26 -48.22
N ARG A 83 -15.90 -3.05 -47.21
CA ARG A 83 -15.69 -3.96 -46.06
C ARG A 83 -15.06 -5.30 -46.44
N HIS A 84 -14.39 -5.38 -47.59
CA HIS A 84 -13.58 -6.55 -47.91
C HIS A 84 -12.25 -6.44 -47.17
N LEU A 85 -11.87 -7.53 -46.51
CA LEU A 85 -10.59 -7.63 -45.80
C LEU A 85 -9.46 -7.58 -46.85
N ARG A 86 -8.54 -6.64 -46.71
CA ARG A 86 -7.37 -6.45 -47.58
C ARG A 86 -6.11 -7.00 -46.97
N VAL A 87 -5.91 -6.77 -45.69
CA VAL A 87 -4.76 -7.24 -44.94
C VAL A 87 -5.21 -7.70 -43.55
N LEU A 88 -4.66 -8.82 -43.11
CA LEU A 88 -4.78 -9.31 -41.75
C LEU A 88 -3.39 -9.62 -41.23
N TYR A 89 -2.91 -8.79 -40.33
CA TYR A 89 -1.71 -9.04 -39.54
C TYR A 89 -2.13 -9.56 -38.18
N ASN A 90 -1.73 -10.78 -37.83
CA ASN A 90 -2.16 -11.44 -36.59
C ASN A 90 -1.01 -12.31 -36.03
N PRO A 91 0.08 -11.70 -35.55
CA PRO A 91 1.27 -12.43 -35.11
C PRO A 91 1.00 -13.28 -33.89
N GLY A 92 0.12 -12.84 -32.99
CA GLY A 92 -0.27 -13.54 -31.77
C GLY A 92 -1.32 -14.63 -31.97
N LYS A 93 -1.72 -14.94 -33.25
CA LYS A 93 -2.80 -15.91 -33.56
C LYS A 93 -4.06 -15.64 -32.73
N LEU A 94 -4.46 -14.36 -32.64
CA LEU A 94 -5.62 -13.93 -31.87
C LEU A 94 -6.84 -14.66 -32.40
N THR A 95 -7.37 -15.57 -31.60
CA THR A 95 -8.61 -16.26 -31.89
C THR A 95 -9.73 -15.22 -32.01
N ASP A 96 -10.56 -15.30 -33.04
CA ASP A 96 -11.69 -14.41 -33.31
C ASP A 96 -11.37 -12.92 -33.56
N PHE A 97 -10.09 -12.54 -33.74
CA PHE A 97 -9.74 -11.15 -34.04
C PHE A 97 -10.40 -10.66 -35.34
N GLU A 98 -10.33 -11.45 -36.40
CA GLU A 98 -10.95 -11.10 -37.70
C GLU A 98 -12.45 -10.90 -37.57
N HIS A 99 -13.14 -11.84 -36.90
CA HIS A 99 -14.59 -11.75 -36.69
C HIS A 99 -14.96 -10.51 -35.85
N SER A 100 -14.20 -10.26 -34.80
CA SER A 100 -14.37 -9.10 -33.94
C SER A 100 -14.08 -7.79 -34.67
N ALA A 101 -13.03 -7.72 -35.50
CA ALA A 101 -12.69 -6.58 -36.32
C ALA A 101 -13.79 -6.28 -37.33
N ARG A 102 -14.33 -7.31 -37.98
CA ARG A 102 -15.44 -7.18 -38.94
C ARG A 102 -16.69 -6.61 -38.27
N ASN A 103 -17.05 -7.15 -37.09
CA ASN A 103 -18.21 -6.65 -36.33
C ASN A 103 -18.05 -5.16 -35.95
N LEU A 104 -16.81 -4.71 -35.69
CA LEU A 104 -16.52 -3.32 -35.42
C LEU A 104 -16.74 -2.45 -36.64
N VAL A 105 -16.22 -2.85 -37.80
CA VAL A 105 -16.42 -2.12 -39.05
C VAL A 105 -17.92 -2.00 -39.37
N ASP A 106 -18.68 -3.10 -39.20
CA ASP A 106 -20.14 -3.10 -39.43
C ASP A 106 -20.90 -2.18 -38.46
N LYS A 107 -20.49 -2.15 -37.21
CA LYS A 107 -21.13 -1.33 -36.18
C LYS A 107 -20.92 0.18 -36.36
N TYR A 108 -19.76 0.57 -36.91
CA TYR A 108 -19.38 1.99 -37.03
C TYR A 108 -19.56 2.54 -38.45
N GLU A 109 -20.28 1.83 -39.30
CA GLU A 109 -20.62 2.28 -40.63
C GLU A 109 -21.31 3.66 -40.62
N GLY A 110 -20.85 4.57 -41.50
CA GLY A 110 -21.45 5.90 -41.66
C GLY A 110 -21.13 6.96 -40.63
N ARG A 111 -20.36 6.66 -39.62
CA ARG A 111 -19.91 7.65 -38.64
C ARG A 111 -18.63 8.33 -39.08
N ASN A 112 -18.76 9.46 -39.77
CA ASN A 112 -17.62 10.21 -40.35
C ASN A 112 -16.75 10.93 -39.30
N ASN A 113 -17.16 11.00 -38.05
CA ASN A 113 -16.48 11.71 -36.98
C ASN A 113 -16.53 10.90 -35.66
N ILE A 114 -15.75 9.80 -35.60
CA ILE A 114 -15.50 9.19 -34.29
C ILE A 114 -14.45 10.08 -33.62
N SER A 115 -14.87 10.76 -32.55
CA SER A 115 -13.96 11.51 -31.69
C SER A 115 -12.96 10.57 -31.05
N TYR A 116 -11.73 11.03 -30.82
CA TYR A 116 -10.66 10.31 -30.14
C TYR A 116 -11.12 9.66 -28.80
N LYS A 117 -12.15 10.24 -28.16
CA LYS A 117 -12.80 9.71 -26.95
C LYS A 117 -13.75 8.52 -27.19
N GLU A 118 -14.30 8.38 -28.39
CA GLU A 118 -15.24 7.29 -28.74
C GLU A 118 -14.49 6.00 -29.10
N ASN A 119 -13.22 6.09 -29.54
CA ASN A 119 -12.36 4.93 -29.78
C ASN A 119 -11.98 4.19 -28.47
N TYR A 120 -12.06 4.86 -27.31
CA TYR A 120 -11.83 4.26 -26.00
C TYR A 120 -12.99 3.36 -25.50
N ALA A 121 -14.12 3.37 -26.17
CA ALA A 121 -15.31 2.63 -25.72
C ALA A 121 -15.23 1.11 -25.95
N ILE A 122 -14.17 0.64 -26.64
CA ILE A 122 -14.01 -0.79 -26.94
C ILE A 122 -12.75 -1.26 -26.23
N PRO A 123 -12.88 -2.13 -25.23
CA PRO A 123 -11.72 -2.69 -24.56
C PRO A 123 -10.75 -3.32 -25.57
N ASN A 124 -9.47 -2.98 -25.49
CA ASN A 124 -8.36 -3.56 -26.23
C ASN A 124 -8.36 -3.38 -27.77
N LYS A 125 -9.28 -2.61 -28.35
CA LYS A 125 -9.39 -2.46 -29.82
C LYS A 125 -9.61 -1.00 -30.19
N ALA A 126 -9.11 -0.61 -31.36
CA ALA A 126 -9.37 0.69 -31.97
C ALA A 126 -9.79 0.52 -33.43
N ILE A 127 -10.69 1.38 -33.88
CA ILE A 127 -11.08 1.48 -35.26
C ILE A 127 -10.78 2.87 -35.77
N GLY A 128 -10.18 2.98 -36.92
CA GLY A 128 -9.89 4.24 -37.59
C GLY A 128 -10.32 4.22 -39.07
N PHE A 129 -10.45 5.41 -39.63
CA PHE A 129 -10.92 5.63 -40.98
C PHE A 129 -9.79 6.17 -41.84
N VAL A 130 -9.47 5.48 -42.91
CA VAL A 130 -8.55 5.99 -43.94
C VAL A 130 -9.33 6.88 -44.87
N LYS A 131 -8.87 8.12 -45.06
CA LYS A 131 -9.54 9.14 -45.86
C LYS A 131 -8.66 9.52 -47.07
N ASP A 132 -9.33 9.78 -48.19
CA ASP A 132 -8.68 10.39 -49.38
C ASP A 132 -8.43 11.90 -49.16
N ASP A 133 -7.83 12.56 -50.15
CA ASP A 133 -7.55 14.00 -50.12
C ASP A 133 -8.83 14.85 -50.05
N ASN A 134 -9.97 14.31 -50.43
CA ASN A 134 -11.29 14.92 -50.37
C ASN A 134 -12.02 14.62 -49.03
N LYS A 135 -11.30 14.05 -48.07
CA LYS A 135 -11.83 13.64 -46.74
C LYS A 135 -12.92 12.56 -46.78
N LYS A 136 -13.06 11.85 -47.89
CA LYS A 136 -13.99 10.73 -48.03
C LYS A 136 -13.34 9.45 -47.51
N THR A 137 -14.06 8.64 -46.74
CA THR A 137 -13.57 7.34 -46.24
C THR A 137 -13.38 6.36 -47.41
N ILE A 138 -12.18 5.85 -47.54
CA ILE A 138 -11.77 4.85 -48.54
C ILE A 138 -11.48 3.47 -47.96
N GLY A 139 -11.36 3.38 -46.60
CA GLY A 139 -11.14 2.13 -45.92
C GLY A 139 -11.16 2.29 -44.39
N TYR A 140 -11.01 1.17 -43.73
CA TYR A 140 -11.05 1.06 -42.28
C TYR A 140 -9.83 0.29 -41.82
N VAL A 141 -9.25 0.74 -40.70
CA VAL A 141 -8.17 0.02 -39.99
C VAL A 141 -8.68 -0.34 -38.62
N VAL A 142 -8.60 -1.60 -38.24
CA VAL A 142 -8.88 -2.09 -36.92
C VAL A 142 -7.58 -2.61 -36.33
N THR A 143 -7.24 -2.12 -35.13
CA THR A 143 -6.11 -2.60 -34.34
C THR A 143 -6.61 -3.11 -33.01
N GLY A 144 -5.93 -4.10 -32.44
CA GLY A 144 -6.34 -4.61 -31.14
C GLY A 144 -5.43 -5.67 -30.60
N TYR A 145 -5.65 -5.95 -29.31
CA TYR A 145 -4.95 -6.99 -28.58
C TYR A 145 -5.91 -8.11 -28.19
N SER A 146 -5.39 -9.31 -27.98
CA SER A 146 -6.18 -10.43 -27.45
C SER A 146 -6.67 -10.14 -26.06
N ASP A 147 -7.93 -10.50 -25.80
CA ASP A 147 -8.48 -10.47 -24.44
C ASP A 147 -7.72 -11.45 -23.54
N GLU A 148 -7.21 -12.55 -24.08
CA GLU A 148 -6.41 -13.53 -23.37
C GLU A 148 -5.07 -12.97 -22.89
N ILE A 149 -4.33 -12.25 -23.74
CA ILE A 149 -3.06 -11.61 -23.40
C ILE A 149 -3.25 -10.59 -22.29
N VAL A 150 -4.27 -9.74 -22.42
CA VAL A 150 -4.56 -8.72 -21.41
C VAL A 150 -5.00 -9.34 -20.11
N ASN A 151 -5.81 -10.41 -20.16
CA ASN A 151 -6.25 -11.11 -18.98
C ASN A 151 -5.09 -11.82 -18.26
N ASN A 152 -4.21 -12.49 -18.99
CA ASN A 152 -3.05 -13.18 -18.42
C ASN A 152 -2.10 -12.18 -17.74
N SER A 153 -1.77 -11.08 -18.41
CA SER A 153 -0.94 -10.00 -17.83
C SER A 153 -1.58 -9.40 -16.58
N THR A 154 -2.91 -9.29 -16.57
CA THR A 154 -3.66 -8.80 -15.40
C THR A 154 -3.63 -9.82 -14.26
N ILE A 155 -3.81 -11.11 -14.55
CA ILE A 155 -3.75 -12.17 -13.55
C ILE A 155 -2.37 -12.24 -12.90
N ASP A 156 -1.30 -12.18 -13.68
CA ASP A 156 0.07 -12.22 -13.16
C ASP A 156 0.36 -11.04 -12.23
N ALA A 157 -0.04 -9.84 -12.63
CA ALA A 157 0.08 -8.65 -11.79
C ALA A 157 -0.72 -8.77 -10.47
N VAL A 158 -1.93 -9.32 -10.55
CA VAL A 158 -2.79 -9.56 -9.38
C VAL A 158 -2.17 -10.61 -8.45
N LEU A 159 -1.70 -11.73 -8.98
CA LEU A 159 -1.05 -12.78 -8.20
C LEU A 159 0.21 -12.27 -7.50
N PHE A 160 1.02 -11.46 -8.20
CA PHE A 160 2.19 -10.81 -7.63
C PHE A 160 1.81 -9.92 -6.44
N LEU A 161 0.81 -9.05 -6.59
CA LEU A 161 0.33 -8.17 -5.51
C LEU A 161 -0.22 -8.97 -4.32
N LEU A 162 -0.98 -10.03 -4.57
CA LEU A 162 -1.51 -10.89 -3.51
C LEU A 162 -0.38 -11.61 -2.76
N SER A 163 0.63 -12.10 -3.48
CA SER A 163 1.79 -12.76 -2.85
C SER A 163 2.57 -11.81 -1.95
N MET A 164 2.80 -10.57 -2.37
CA MET A 164 3.44 -9.52 -1.57
C MET A 164 2.62 -9.15 -0.33
N THR A 165 1.29 -9.08 -0.47
CA THR A 165 0.40 -8.81 0.66
C THR A 165 0.43 -9.95 1.68
N LEU A 166 0.43 -11.20 1.22
CA LEU A 166 0.51 -12.38 2.09
C LEU A 166 1.85 -12.42 2.84
N LEU A 167 2.94 -12.15 2.13
CA LEU A 167 4.28 -12.06 2.74
C LEU A 167 4.32 -10.99 3.83
N GLY A 168 3.76 -9.81 3.55
CA GLY A 168 3.66 -8.72 4.52
C GLY A 168 2.87 -9.10 5.77
N LEU A 169 1.77 -9.84 5.62
CA LEU A 169 0.98 -10.35 6.74
C LEU A 169 1.77 -11.33 7.61
N ILE A 170 2.50 -12.26 6.99
CA ILE A 170 3.33 -13.24 7.70
C ILE A 170 4.40 -12.51 8.53
N VAL A 171 5.13 -11.57 7.91
CA VAL A 171 6.16 -10.78 8.59
C VAL A 171 5.56 -9.94 9.72
N GLY A 172 4.38 -9.34 9.49
CA GLY A 172 3.67 -8.56 10.50
C GLY A 172 3.25 -9.39 11.72
N ILE A 173 2.71 -10.57 11.51
CA ILE A 173 2.33 -11.50 12.59
C ILE A 173 3.56 -11.94 13.39
N TRP A 174 4.63 -12.35 12.69
CA TRP A 174 5.88 -12.73 13.32
C TRP A 174 6.48 -11.60 14.16
N GLY A 175 6.49 -10.38 13.61
CA GLY A 175 6.96 -9.18 14.30
C GLY A 175 6.13 -8.88 15.55
N ALA A 176 4.82 -9.02 15.49
CA ALA A 176 3.92 -8.81 16.62
C ALA A 176 4.16 -9.85 17.74
N ILE A 177 4.31 -11.13 17.39
CA ILE A 177 4.61 -12.20 18.34
C ILE A 177 5.99 -11.96 19.01
N TYR A 178 6.99 -11.62 18.20
CA TYR A 178 8.32 -11.31 18.71
C TYR A 178 8.32 -10.14 19.69
N LEU A 179 7.62 -9.06 19.33
CA LEU A 179 7.50 -7.88 20.18
C LEU A 179 6.79 -8.19 21.49
N ALA A 180 5.67 -8.92 21.42
CA ALA A 180 4.94 -9.34 22.60
C ALA A 180 5.80 -10.19 23.54
N GLN A 181 6.55 -11.14 23.02
CA GLN A 181 7.47 -11.96 23.80
C GLN A 181 8.62 -11.14 24.40
N ARG A 182 9.12 -10.14 23.68
CA ARG A 182 10.18 -9.26 24.18
C ARG A 182 9.68 -8.40 25.32
N ILE A 183 8.48 -7.81 25.17
CA ILE A 183 7.85 -7.01 26.23
C ILE A 183 7.62 -7.88 27.48
N LYS A 184 7.04 -9.08 27.31
CA LYS A 184 6.81 -10.00 28.42
C LYS A 184 8.11 -10.36 29.16
N ARG A 185 9.22 -10.54 28.45
CA ARG A 185 10.55 -10.79 29.05
C ARG A 185 11.06 -9.59 29.85
N VAL A 186 10.93 -8.37 29.33
CA VAL A 186 11.37 -7.14 30.02
C VAL A 186 10.57 -6.91 31.28
N LEU A 187 9.30 -7.28 31.29
CA LEU A 187 8.40 -7.17 32.43
C LEU A 187 8.46 -8.40 33.39
N PHE A 188 9.57 -9.17 33.36
CA PHE A 188 9.77 -10.34 34.22
C PHE A 188 8.66 -11.39 34.12
N GLY A 189 7.94 -11.45 33.00
CA GLY A 189 6.84 -12.39 32.80
C GLY A 189 5.48 -11.89 33.22
N TYR A 190 5.40 -10.75 33.91
CA TYR A 190 4.13 -10.15 34.34
C TYR A 190 3.46 -9.40 33.19
N GLU A 191 2.14 -9.38 33.21
CA GLU A 191 1.37 -8.52 32.31
C GLU A 191 1.35 -7.06 32.83
N PRO A 192 1.28 -6.04 31.97
CA PRO A 192 1.26 -4.64 32.43
C PRO A 192 0.17 -4.36 33.47
N GLU A 193 -0.98 -5.02 33.36
CA GLU A 193 -2.10 -4.88 34.31
C GLU A 193 -1.78 -5.49 35.69
N GLU A 194 -1.03 -6.59 35.71
CA GLU A 194 -0.60 -7.20 36.97
C GLU A 194 0.38 -6.33 37.73
N ILE A 195 1.31 -5.69 37.01
CA ILE A 195 2.27 -4.74 37.58
C ILE A 195 1.52 -3.53 38.17
N ALA A 196 0.56 -2.98 37.44
CA ALA A 196 -0.25 -1.86 37.90
C ALA A 196 -1.04 -2.25 39.20
N ARG A 197 -1.60 -3.46 39.22
CA ARG A 197 -2.30 -3.98 40.42
C ARG A 197 -1.36 -4.17 41.59
N MET A 198 -0.17 -4.75 41.41
CA MET A 198 0.83 -4.92 42.47
C MET A 198 1.27 -3.58 43.05
N LEU A 199 1.46 -2.56 42.24
CA LEU A 199 1.78 -1.21 42.71
C LEU A 199 0.64 -0.62 43.56
N GLN A 200 -0.59 -0.78 43.11
CA GLN A 200 -1.76 -0.30 43.83
C GLN A 200 -1.94 -1.05 45.16
N GLU A 201 -1.79 -2.37 45.16
CA GLU A 201 -1.85 -3.18 46.38
C GLU A 201 -0.76 -2.76 47.38
N ARG A 202 0.47 -2.52 46.91
CA ARG A 202 1.55 -2.02 47.76
C ARG A 202 1.20 -0.67 48.40
N ASP A 203 0.66 0.25 47.65
CA ASP A 203 0.29 1.57 48.13
C ASP A 203 -0.87 1.50 49.15
N VAL A 204 -1.85 0.63 48.93
CA VAL A 204 -2.93 0.36 49.91
C VAL A 204 -2.37 -0.22 51.19
N ILE A 205 -1.48 -1.22 51.12
CA ILE A 205 -0.86 -1.83 52.29
C ILE A 205 -0.09 -0.77 53.07
N LEU A 206 0.80 0.01 52.43
CA LEU A 206 1.61 1.02 53.08
C LEU A 206 0.76 2.12 53.78
N ASN A 207 -0.38 2.46 53.19
CA ASN A 207 -1.28 3.47 53.74
C ASN A 207 -2.29 2.92 54.77
N SER A 208 -2.43 1.59 54.88
CA SER A 208 -3.27 0.95 55.90
C SER A 208 -2.56 0.76 57.24
N VAL A 209 -1.24 0.83 57.23
CA VAL A 209 -0.44 0.73 58.47
C VAL A 209 -0.54 2.05 59.24
N ARG A 210 -0.90 1.95 60.54
CA ARG A 210 -1.02 3.12 61.42
C ARG A 210 0.32 3.63 61.97
N GLU A 211 1.41 3.22 61.35
CA GLU A 211 2.77 3.67 61.66
C GLU A 211 3.30 4.52 60.52
N GLY A 212 4.01 5.59 60.85
CA GLY A 212 4.67 6.42 59.82
C GLY A 212 5.87 5.71 59.22
N ILE A 213 5.79 5.43 57.92
CA ILE A 213 6.86 4.77 57.17
C ILE A 213 7.53 5.82 56.24
N ILE A 214 8.85 5.97 56.38
CA ILE A 214 9.69 6.78 55.47
C ILE A 214 10.79 5.86 54.94
N ASN A 215 10.87 5.73 53.63
CA ASN A 215 11.97 5.01 52.96
C ASN A 215 13.04 5.99 52.48
N ILE A 216 14.30 5.61 52.68
CA ILE A 216 15.45 6.45 52.34
C ILE A 216 16.41 5.57 51.54
N ASN A 217 16.89 6.07 50.41
CA ASN A 217 17.87 5.36 49.61
C ASN A 217 19.30 5.50 50.17
N SER A 218 20.27 4.77 49.59
CA SER A 218 21.68 4.80 49.97
C SER A 218 22.34 6.19 49.87
N ASN A 219 21.77 7.10 49.11
CA ASN A 219 22.23 8.49 48.96
C ASN A 219 21.62 9.42 50.04
N GLY A 220 20.82 8.90 50.93
CA GLY A 220 20.17 9.69 51.99
C GLY A 220 18.93 10.47 51.52
N CYS A 221 18.42 10.19 50.32
CA CYS A 221 17.23 10.85 49.80
C CYS A 221 15.96 10.06 50.09
N ILE A 222 14.88 10.75 50.43
CA ILE A 222 13.57 10.18 50.72
C ILE A 222 12.95 9.65 49.43
N THR A 223 12.56 8.36 49.41
CA THR A 223 11.98 7.69 48.23
C THR A 223 10.54 7.25 48.45
N LEU A 224 10.05 7.25 49.71
CA LEU A 224 8.66 6.97 50.03
C LEU A 224 8.30 7.58 51.36
N VAL A 225 7.09 8.10 51.47
CA VAL A 225 6.48 8.54 52.71
C VAL A 225 5.01 8.12 52.67
N ASN A 226 4.57 7.26 53.64
CA ASN A 226 3.17 6.89 53.68
C ASN A 226 2.29 7.99 54.31
N SER A 227 0.98 7.87 54.20
CA SER A 227 0.03 8.89 54.71
C SER A 227 0.16 9.15 56.21
N GLU A 228 0.44 8.15 57.00
CA GLU A 228 0.60 8.30 58.46
C GLU A 228 1.89 9.10 58.81
N ALA A 229 3.00 8.78 58.11
CA ALA A 229 4.23 9.58 58.25
C ALA A 229 4.03 11.05 57.86
N GLN A 230 3.29 11.32 56.79
CA GLN A 230 2.95 12.69 56.41
C GLN A 230 2.16 13.41 57.50
N LEU A 231 1.21 12.73 58.11
CA LEU A 231 0.39 13.29 59.19
C LEU A 231 1.23 13.60 60.45
N LEU A 232 2.09 12.66 60.84
CA LEU A 232 2.99 12.82 61.99
C LEU A 232 4.01 13.98 61.74
N LEU A 233 4.61 14.04 60.57
CA LEU A 233 5.54 15.10 60.23
C LEU A 233 4.86 16.50 60.22
N LYS A 234 3.62 16.57 59.72
CA LYS A 234 2.81 17.77 59.76
C LYS A 234 2.48 18.21 61.21
N GLN A 235 2.13 17.24 62.07
CA GLN A 235 1.91 17.51 63.47
C GLN A 235 3.20 17.97 64.19
N ALA A 236 4.37 17.50 63.74
CA ALA A 236 5.67 17.94 64.23
C ALA A 236 6.10 19.33 63.70
N GLY A 237 5.28 20.03 62.93
CA GLY A 237 5.55 21.35 62.39
C GLY A 237 6.44 21.38 61.16
N ILE A 238 6.59 20.27 60.45
CA ILE A 238 7.35 20.21 59.20
C ILE A 238 6.44 20.65 58.06
N GLU A 239 6.79 21.78 57.48
CA GLU A 239 6.07 22.33 56.29
C GLU A 239 6.51 21.62 54.98
N GLY A 240 5.64 21.62 53.98
CA GLY A 240 5.94 21.05 52.64
C GLY A 240 6.04 19.53 52.60
N VAL A 241 5.30 18.83 53.46
CA VAL A 241 5.30 17.36 53.61
C VAL A 241 4.98 16.64 52.27
N ASN A 242 4.18 17.27 51.38
CA ASN A 242 3.83 16.72 50.06
C ASN A 242 5.00 16.74 49.06
N GLU A 243 6.06 17.49 49.38
CA GLU A 243 7.23 17.66 48.46
C GLU A 243 8.49 16.99 49.05
N LEU A 244 8.36 16.03 49.95
CA LEU A 244 9.51 15.36 50.58
C LEU A 244 10.21 14.37 49.69
N PHE A 245 9.55 13.88 48.66
CA PHE A 245 10.14 12.95 47.69
C PHE A 245 11.39 13.56 47.04
N GLY A 246 12.51 12.85 47.06
CA GLY A 246 13.79 13.26 46.53
C GLY A 246 14.60 14.25 47.40
N LYS A 247 14.02 14.79 48.51
CA LYS A 247 14.76 15.63 49.44
C LYS A 247 15.68 14.80 50.34
N SER A 248 16.73 15.46 50.85
CA SER A 248 17.64 14.84 51.80
C SER A 248 16.89 14.55 53.11
N ALA A 249 16.94 13.31 53.59
CA ALA A 249 16.31 12.92 54.83
C ALA A 249 16.92 13.64 56.05
N LYS A 250 18.20 14.06 55.97
CA LYS A 250 18.87 14.84 57.04
C LYS A 250 18.24 16.20 57.27
N ASP A 251 17.75 16.82 56.18
CA ASP A 251 17.15 18.14 56.28
C ASP A 251 15.75 18.09 56.91
N VAL A 252 15.07 16.97 56.74
CA VAL A 252 13.72 16.73 57.23
C VAL A 252 13.73 16.13 58.65
N LEU A 253 14.61 15.13 58.90
CA LEU A 253 14.70 14.35 60.11
C LEU A 253 15.95 14.74 60.94
N LYS A 254 16.09 16.02 61.22
CA LYS A 254 17.31 16.64 61.81
C LYS A 254 17.77 15.99 63.14
N ARG A 255 16.89 15.34 63.89
CA ARG A 255 17.16 14.72 65.19
C ARG A 255 17.47 13.21 65.13
N VAL A 256 17.38 12.60 63.94
CA VAL A 256 17.64 11.16 63.77
C VAL A 256 19.10 10.97 63.31
N PRO A 257 19.88 10.07 63.95
CA PRO A 257 21.28 9.81 63.56
C PRO A 257 21.34 8.97 62.26
N LEU A 258 20.97 9.57 61.14
CA LEU A 258 20.81 8.89 59.84
C LEU A 258 22.14 8.38 59.30
N ASP A 259 23.26 9.02 59.64
CA ASP A 259 24.61 8.58 59.18
C ASP A 259 24.96 7.19 59.72
N ASP A 260 24.64 6.92 61.00
CA ASP A 260 24.93 5.63 61.63
C ASP A 260 24.00 4.53 61.07
N ILE A 261 22.74 4.88 60.77
CA ILE A 261 21.78 3.94 60.19
C ILE A 261 22.15 3.60 58.73
N ILE A 262 22.46 4.60 57.93
CA ILE A 262 22.73 4.43 56.48
C ILE A 262 24.08 3.80 56.20
N LYS A 263 25.14 4.24 56.94
CA LYS A 263 26.52 3.77 56.67
C LYS A 263 26.86 2.46 57.37
N GLU A 264 26.36 2.26 58.57
CA GLU A 264 26.69 1.08 59.42
C GLU A 264 25.60 0.02 59.41
N GLY A 265 24.45 0.25 58.75
CA GLY A 265 23.32 -0.68 58.73
C GLY A 265 22.72 -0.96 60.09
N LYS A 266 22.87 -0.04 61.06
CA LYS A 266 22.33 -0.19 62.38
C LYS A 266 20.81 -0.08 62.38
N THR A 267 20.16 -1.00 63.07
CA THR A 267 18.74 -0.92 63.37
C THR A 267 18.56 -0.28 64.74
N LEU A 268 17.81 0.82 64.81
CA LEU A 268 17.40 1.43 66.07
C LEU A 268 15.96 1.02 66.36
N VAL A 269 15.73 0.37 67.51
CA VAL A 269 14.39 -0.03 67.94
C VAL A 269 14.06 0.81 69.16
N ASP A 270 12.88 1.44 69.19
CA ASP A 270 12.39 2.30 70.32
C ASP A 270 13.34 3.40 70.76
N ALA A 271 14.16 3.93 69.81
CA ALA A 271 15.06 5.01 70.16
C ALA A 271 14.30 6.34 70.36
N SER A 272 14.27 6.76 71.62
CA SER A 272 13.77 8.08 72.00
C SER A 272 14.77 9.16 71.53
N VAL A 273 14.45 9.86 70.49
CA VAL A 273 15.25 10.98 70.01
C VAL A 273 14.82 12.25 70.77
N LYS A 274 15.63 12.66 71.72
CA LYS A 274 15.42 13.89 72.49
C LYS A 274 15.80 15.15 71.71
#